data_e8068be43812ee802b451cdd2e03d247
#
_entry.id   e8068be43812ee802b451cdd2e03d247
#
_cell.length_a   1.000
_cell.length_b   1.000
_cell.length_c   1.000
_cell.angle_alpha   90.00
_cell.angle_beta   90.00
_cell.angle_gamma   90.00
#
_symmetry.space_group_name_H-M   'P 1'
#
loop_
_entity.id
_entity.type
_entity.pdbx_description
1 polymer ?
#
loop_
_entity_poly.entity_id
_entity_poly.type
_entity_poly.pdbx_seq_one_letter_code
_entity_poly.pdbx_strand_id
1 'polypeptide(L)'
;MVPMTHQPAPAAPQASPADQNVECPHCLKPRALCVCEGITRIDNKVSLLILQHPQEQDRDLGTARLTALHFMDALLKIGLSWPSLTKMLGRPIDPQRWAILYLGSVKAAAVLPDRDIVVLNKKGDAVDHQDSALREIEGIILLDGTWSQAKALWWRNAWMLKCKRVVLGPKRPSRYGKLRREPRNDGLSTIEAAAMLLARLEHKPEIETALHASFERLLARYGETRPISEAMRRR
;
A
#
# COMPACT_ATOMS: atom_id res chain seq x y z
N MET A 1 -17.50 -55.02 -21.22
CA MET A 1 -17.04 -53.97 -20.32
C MET A 1 -15.76 -53.39 -20.91
N VAL A 2 -15.86 -52.22 -21.56
CA VAL A 2 -14.71 -51.58 -22.21
C VAL A 2 -14.24 -50.48 -21.25
N PRO A 3 -12.96 -50.39 -20.88
CA PRO A 3 -12.48 -49.34 -19.97
C PRO A 3 -12.47 -47.96 -20.66
N MET A 4 -13.17 -47.00 -20.06
CA MET A 4 -13.15 -45.58 -20.49
C MET A 4 -11.76 -45.00 -20.13
N THR A 5 -10.99 -44.68 -21.14
CA THR A 5 -9.73 -43.92 -21.01
C THR A 5 -10.06 -42.45 -20.74
N HIS A 6 -9.72 -41.98 -19.56
CA HIS A 6 -9.76 -40.55 -19.22
C HIS A 6 -8.68 -39.82 -20.04
N GLN A 7 -9.11 -39.00 -20.99
CA GLN A 7 -8.26 -38.07 -21.70
C GLN A 7 -8.01 -36.85 -20.78
N PRO A 8 -6.76 -36.46 -20.51
CA PRO A 8 -6.51 -35.23 -19.73
C PRO A 8 -6.97 -34.00 -20.52
N ALA A 9 -7.57 -33.06 -19.82
CA ALA A 9 -8.04 -31.79 -20.38
C ALA A 9 -6.85 -31.04 -21.03
N PRO A 10 -7.08 -30.32 -22.15
CA PRO A 10 -6.02 -29.58 -22.82
C PRO A 10 -5.47 -28.48 -21.89
N ALA A 11 -4.14 -28.39 -21.77
CA ALA A 11 -3.44 -27.36 -21.04
C ALA A 11 -3.80 -26.00 -21.61
N ALA A 12 -4.09 -25.04 -20.73
CA ALA A 12 -4.36 -23.66 -21.13
C ALA A 12 -3.20 -23.10 -21.96
N PRO A 13 -3.47 -22.29 -23.00
CA PRO A 13 -2.43 -21.78 -23.89
C PRO A 13 -1.45 -20.91 -23.07
N GLN A 14 -0.18 -21.30 -23.12
CA GLN A 14 0.91 -20.51 -22.54
C GLN A 14 1.07 -19.24 -23.37
N ALA A 15 0.96 -18.07 -22.72
CA ALA A 15 1.17 -16.78 -23.37
C ALA A 15 2.58 -16.69 -23.99
N SER A 16 2.68 -16.17 -25.21
CA SER A 16 3.95 -16.00 -25.90
C SER A 16 4.89 -15.07 -25.14
N PRO A 17 6.23 -15.16 -25.30
CA PRO A 17 7.18 -14.23 -24.67
C PRO A 17 6.91 -12.77 -24.99
N ALA A 18 6.35 -12.47 -26.17
CA ALA A 18 5.96 -11.10 -26.59
C ALA A 18 4.77 -10.58 -25.77
N ASP A 19 3.82 -11.43 -25.38
CA ASP A 19 2.65 -11.06 -24.57
C ASP A 19 3.00 -10.76 -23.11
N GLN A 20 4.12 -11.28 -22.61
CA GLN A 20 4.54 -11.10 -21.22
C GLN A 20 5.02 -9.68 -20.89
N ASN A 21 5.52 -8.94 -21.89
CA ASN A 21 6.00 -7.56 -21.75
C ASN A 21 4.92 -6.50 -21.98
N VAL A 22 3.72 -6.90 -22.41
CA VAL A 22 2.60 -5.96 -22.56
C VAL A 22 2.13 -5.51 -21.19
N GLU A 23 2.06 -4.19 -20.99
CA GLU A 23 1.59 -3.63 -19.73
C GLU A 23 0.09 -3.84 -19.52
N CYS A 24 -0.30 -4.16 -18.29
CA CYS A 24 -1.69 -4.21 -17.90
C CYS A 24 -2.25 -2.78 -17.82
N PRO A 25 -3.38 -2.46 -18.50
CA PRO A 25 -3.95 -1.11 -18.49
C PRO A 25 -4.43 -0.64 -17.11
N HIS A 26 -4.65 -1.55 -16.17
CA HIS A 26 -5.10 -1.22 -14.82
C HIS A 26 -3.96 -0.95 -13.85
N CYS A 27 -3.03 -1.89 -13.69
CA CYS A 27 -1.94 -1.75 -12.71
C CYS A 27 -0.63 -1.24 -13.32
N LEU A 28 -0.52 -1.11 -14.64
CA LEU A 28 0.66 -0.71 -15.41
C LEU A 28 1.89 -1.59 -15.17
N LYS A 29 1.66 -2.82 -14.71
CA LYS A 29 2.73 -3.82 -14.61
C LYS A 29 2.77 -4.70 -15.85
N PRO A 30 3.93 -5.27 -16.20
CA PRO A 30 3.99 -6.32 -17.21
C PRO A 30 2.97 -7.42 -16.91
N ARG A 31 2.37 -8.00 -17.94
CA ARG A 31 1.35 -9.06 -17.80
C ARG A 31 1.82 -10.19 -16.88
N ALA A 32 3.09 -10.56 -16.95
CA ALA A 32 3.70 -11.55 -16.07
C ALA A 32 3.57 -11.21 -14.57
N LEU A 33 3.54 -9.95 -14.20
CA LEU A 33 3.42 -9.46 -12.82
C LEU A 33 2.00 -8.98 -12.46
N CYS A 34 1.08 -8.96 -13.41
CA CYS A 34 -0.26 -8.47 -13.19
C CYS A 34 -1.10 -9.43 -12.35
N VAL A 35 -1.69 -8.93 -11.26
CA VAL A 35 -2.57 -9.68 -10.34
C VAL A 35 -3.99 -9.11 -10.28
N CYS A 36 -4.39 -8.29 -11.26
CA CYS A 36 -5.66 -7.57 -11.24
C CYS A 36 -6.89 -8.47 -11.30
N GLU A 37 -6.83 -9.64 -11.95
CA GLU A 37 -7.95 -10.57 -12.10
C GLU A 37 -8.56 -11.03 -10.78
N GLY A 38 -7.76 -11.05 -9.70
CA GLY A 38 -8.24 -11.44 -8.37
C GLY A 38 -8.64 -10.27 -7.48
N ILE A 39 -8.81 -9.06 -8.01
CA ILE A 39 -9.17 -7.89 -7.21
C ILE A 39 -10.68 -7.64 -7.31
N THR A 40 -11.34 -7.76 -6.16
CA THR A 40 -12.70 -7.25 -5.96
C THR A 40 -12.61 -5.90 -5.27
N ARG A 41 -13.22 -4.85 -5.88
CA ARG A 41 -13.20 -3.51 -5.30
C ARG A 41 -14.06 -3.46 -4.04
N ILE A 42 -13.50 -2.86 -3.01
CA ILE A 42 -14.10 -2.70 -1.69
C ILE A 42 -14.77 -1.33 -1.64
N ASP A 43 -16.03 -1.31 -1.24
CA ASP A 43 -16.75 -0.08 -0.90
C ASP A 43 -16.27 0.41 0.47
N ASN A 44 -15.47 1.48 0.44
CA ASN A 44 -14.84 2.08 1.62
C ASN A 44 -15.45 3.45 1.94
N LYS A 45 -15.72 3.70 3.22
CA LYS A 45 -16.19 4.99 3.73
C LYS A 45 -15.04 5.95 4.02
N VAL A 46 -13.88 5.41 4.40
CA VAL A 46 -12.66 6.17 4.64
C VAL A 46 -11.90 6.32 3.32
N SER A 47 -11.86 7.53 2.77
CA SER A 47 -11.18 7.81 1.50
C SER A 47 -9.68 7.51 1.59
N LEU A 48 -9.10 6.94 0.52
CA LEU A 48 -7.66 6.66 0.43
C LEU A 48 -6.99 7.58 -0.59
N LEU A 49 -6.03 8.39 -0.15
CA LEU A 49 -5.16 9.18 -1.02
C LEU A 49 -3.73 8.64 -0.94
N ILE A 50 -3.18 8.22 -2.07
CA ILE A 50 -1.79 7.79 -2.17
C ILE A 50 -1.03 8.84 -2.97
N LEU A 51 0.01 9.43 -2.36
CA LEU A 51 0.91 10.37 -3.01
C LEU A 51 2.22 9.66 -3.33
N GLN A 52 2.41 9.33 -4.60
CA GLN A 52 3.57 8.57 -5.05
C GLN A 52 4.65 9.50 -5.61
N HIS A 53 5.88 9.28 -5.18
CA HIS A 53 7.03 9.95 -5.78
C HIS A 53 7.22 9.48 -7.24
N PRO A 54 7.52 10.38 -8.21
CA PRO A 54 7.61 10.00 -9.62
C PRO A 54 8.58 8.86 -9.93
N GLN A 55 9.67 8.72 -9.18
CA GLN A 55 10.66 7.65 -9.37
C GLN A 55 10.20 6.26 -8.91
N GLU A 56 9.01 6.14 -8.29
CA GLU A 56 8.45 4.87 -7.82
C GLU A 56 7.38 4.30 -8.77
N GLN A 57 6.92 5.07 -9.78
CA GLN A 57 5.80 4.67 -10.62
C GLN A 57 6.05 3.37 -11.42
N ASP A 58 7.30 3.16 -11.86
CA ASP A 58 7.65 2.05 -12.77
C ASP A 58 8.35 0.88 -12.03
N ARG A 59 8.21 0.81 -10.71
CA ARG A 59 8.79 -0.27 -9.91
C ARG A 59 7.98 -1.56 -10.02
N ASP A 60 8.63 -2.66 -10.42
CA ASP A 60 8.00 -3.99 -10.52
C ASP A 60 7.28 -4.38 -9.22
N LEU A 61 7.91 -4.15 -8.09
CA LEU A 61 7.37 -4.43 -6.76
C LEU A 61 6.65 -3.24 -6.12
N GLY A 62 6.43 -2.13 -6.85
CA GLY A 62 5.64 -1.00 -6.38
C GLY A 62 4.18 -1.42 -6.11
N THR A 63 3.64 -1.06 -4.95
CA THR A 63 2.31 -1.50 -4.52
C THR A 63 1.26 -0.39 -4.52
N ALA A 64 1.63 0.88 -4.70
CA ALA A 64 0.71 2.01 -4.61
C ALA A 64 -0.51 1.89 -5.54
N ARG A 65 -0.28 1.63 -6.83
CA ARG A 65 -1.37 1.46 -7.81
C ARG A 65 -2.21 0.22 -7.52
N LEU A 66 -1.55 -0.89 -7.18
CA LEU A 66 -2.25 -2.11 -6.79
C LEU A 66 -3.16 -1.87 -5.58
N THR A 67 -2.69 -1.14 -4.59
CA THR A 67 -3.47 -0.72 -3.42
C THR A 67 -4.70 0.08 -3.82
N ALA A 68 -4.54 1.11 -4.67
CA ALA A 68 -5.65 1.95 -5.10
C ALA A 68 -6.74 1.17 -5.85
N LEU A 69 -6.37 0.13 -6.60
CA LEU A 69 -7.33 -0.72 -7.33
C LEU A 69 -8.27 -1.52 -6.43
N HIS A 70 -7.92 -1.72 -5.17
CA HIS A 70 -8.78 -2.45 -4.20
C HIS A 70 -9.96 -1.63 -3.68
N PHE A 71 -9.98 -0.31 -3.85
CA PHE A 71 -10.97 0.55 -3.21
C PHE A 71 -11.79 1.36 -4.21
N MET A 72 -13.05 1.62 -3.87
CA MET A 72 -13.92 2.46 -4.70
C MET A 72 -13.57 3.94 -4.53
N ASP A 73 -13.35 4.40 -3.30
CA ASP A 73 -12.89 5.76 -2.99
C ASP A 73 -11.38 5.76 -2.69
N ALA A 74 -10.60 5.62 -3.76
CA ALA A 74 -9.14 5.72 -3.70
C ALA A 74 -8.61 6.56 -4.85
N LEU A 75 -7.64 7.42 -4.55
CA LEU A 75 -6.96 8.28 -5.51
C LEU A 75 -5.45 8.12 -5.40
N LEU A 76 -4.80 7.78 -6.51
CA LEU A 76 -3.34 7.79 -6.65
C LEU A 76 -2.92 9.05 -7.43
N LYS A 77 -2.06 9.87 -6.85
CA LYS A 77 -1.44 11.02 -7.49
C LYS A 77 0.07 10.85 -7.52
N ILE A 78 0.64 10.98 -8.71
CA ILE A 78 2.09 10.93 -8.93
C ILE A 78 2.60 12.36 -9.10
N GLY A 79 3.61 12.74 -8.32
CA GLY A 79 4.17 14.08 -8.35
C GLY A 79 4.98 14.42 -7.10
N LEU A 80 5.39 15.68 -6.97
CA LEU A 80 6.22 16.13 -5.84
C LEU A 80 5.49 17.11 -4.93
N SER A 81 4.56 17.90 -5.48
CA SER A 81 3.89 18.97 -4.73
C SER A 81 2.50 19.23 -5.28
N TRP A 82 1.56 19.51 -4.38
CA TRP A 82 0.17 19.84 -4.68
C TRP A 82 -0.28 21.04 -3.85
N PRO A 83 -1.16 21.90 -4.40
CA PRO A 83 -1.55 23.15 -3.73
C PRO A 83 -2.29 22.93 -2.42
N SER A 84 -3.19 21.93 -2.35
CA SER A 84 -3.97 21.59 -1.15
C SER A 84 -4.71 20.26 -1.35
N LEU A 85 -5.16 19.69 -0.23
CA LEU A 85 -6.00 18.48 -0.23
C LEU A 85 -7.32 18.69 -0.98
N THR A 86 -8.00 19.81 -0.76
CA THR A 86 -9.23 20.23 -1.47
C THR A 86 -9.05 20.27 -2.98
N LYS A 87 -7.94 20.86 -3.47
CA LYS A 87 -7.66 20.91 -4.92
C LYS A 87 -7.40 19.54 -5.51
N MET A 88 -6.74 18.63 -4.79
CA MET A 88 -6.50 17.28 -5.27
C MET A 88 -7.76 16.45 -5.36
N LEU A 89 -8.67 16.59 -4.40
CA LEU A 89 -9.88 15.79 -4.30
C LEU A 89 -11.08 16.41 -5.03
N GLY A 90 -10.94 17.67 -5.49
CA GLY A 90 -11.98 18.38 -6.25
C GLY A 90 -13.24 18.71 -5.45
N ARG A 91 -13.20 18.62 -4.12
CA ARG A 91 -14.32 18.89 -3.20
C ARG A 91 -13.83 19.56 -1.91
N PRO A 92 -14.70 20.32 -1.21
CA PRO A 92 -14.36 20.87 0.11
C PRO A 92 -13.97 19.78 1.09
N ILE A 93 -12.84 19.95 1.78
CA ILE A 93 -12.29 18.97 2.72
C ILE A 93 -11.82 19.71 3.97
N ASP A 94 -12.18 19.17 5.14
CA ASP A 94 -11.54 19.53 6.40
C ASP A 94 -10.27 18.68 6.61
N PRO A 95 -9.07 19.25 6.53
CA PRO A 95 -7.83 18.49 6.74
C PRO A 95 -7.73 17.86 8.13
N GLN A 96 -8.45 18.38 9.14
CA GLN A 96 -8.42 17.81 10.50
C GLN A 96 -9.15 16.48 10.59
N ARG A 97 -9.99 16.15 9.61
CA ARG A 97 -10.64 14.84 9.48
C ARG A 97 -9.86 13.88 8.59
N TRP A 98 -8.68 14.27 8.13
CA TRP A 98 -7.76 13.43 7.37
C TRP A 98 -6.52 13.11 8.19
N ALA A 99 -6.05 11.89 8.09
CA ALA A 99 -4.84 11.46 8.76
C ALA A 99 -3.77 11.05 7.74
N ILE A 100 -2.53 11.44 8.03
CA ILE A 100 -1.37 11.03 7.23
C ILE A 100 -0.54 10.01 8.02
N LEU A 101 -0.14 8.94 7.35
CA LEU A 101 0.81 8.00 7.91
C LEU A 101 2.17 8.70 8.09
N TYR A 102 2.51 8.96 9.34
CA TYR A 102 3.69 9.75 9.69
C TYR A 102 4.94 8.88 9.67
N LEU A 103 5.94 9.36 8.94
CA LEU A 103 7.22 8.68 8.71
C LEU A 103 8.37 9.21 9.60
N GLY A 104 8.09 10.14 10.50
CA GLY A 104 9.11 10.70 11.39
C GLY A 104 9.49 9.75 12.52
N SER A 105 10.57 10.10 13.23
CA SER A 105 10.91 9.44 14.49
C SER A 105 9.81 9.71 15.50
N VAL A 106 9.10 8.67 15.88
CA VAL A 106 8.13 8.70 16.97
C VAL A 106 8.89 8.42 18.25
N LYS A 107 8.65 9.21 19.30
CA LYS A 107 9.19 8.88 20.63
C LYS A 107 8.68 7.49 21.00
N ALA A 108 9.55 6.63 21.54
CA ALA A 108 9.17 5.26 21.95
C ALA A 108 7.92 5.25 22.87
N ALA A 109 7.76 6.29 23.71
CA ALA A 109 6.60 6.48 24.56
C ALA A 109 5.27 6.80 23.82
N ALA A 110 5.33 7.20 22.54
CA ALA A 110 4.13 7.47 21.74
C ALA A 110 3.60 6.21 21.04
N VAL A 111 4.39 5.15 20.99
CA VAL A 111 3.95 3.83 20.49
C VAL A 111 3.32 3.10 21.68
N LEU A 112 1.99 3.07 21.73
CA LEU A 112 1.25 2.37 22.77
C LEU A 112 1.35 0.85 22.51
N PRO A 113 1.87 0.04 23.45
CA PRO A 113 2.14 -1.39 23.23
C PRO A 113 0.91 -2.20 22.80
N ASP A 114 -0.28 -1.75 23.24
CA ASP A 114 -1.56 -2.44 23.01
C ASP A 114 -2.31 -1.95 21.78
N ARG A 115 -1.72 -1.03 20.99
CA ARG A 115 -2.40 -0.44 19.84
C ARG A 115 -1.58 -0.59 18.56
N ASP A 116 -2.24 -1.09 17.53
CA ASP A 116 -1.65 -1.20 16.18
C ASP A 116 -1.61 0.15 15.46
N ILE A 117 -2.47 1.11 15.84
CA ILE A 117 -2.56 2.46 15.26
C ILE A 117 -2.64 3.47 16.41
N VAL A 118 -1.79 4.49 16.33
CA VAL A 118 -1.77 5.60 17.28
C VAL A 118 -1.91 6.93 16.56
N VAL A 119 -2.88 7.75 16.98
CA VAL A 119 -3.04 9.12 16.52
C VAL A 119 -2.13 10.02 17.35
N LEU A 120 -1.38 10.88 16.68
CA LEU A 120 -0.45 11.82 17.29
C LEU A 120 -0.97 13.27 17.22
N ASN A 121 -0.66 14.03 18.26
CA ASN A 121 -0.82 15.47 18.25
C ASN A 121 0.28 16.17 17.41
N LYS A 122 0.22 17.50 17.30
CA LYS A 122 1.22 18.30 16.56
C LYS A 122 2.64 18.23 17.15
N LYS A 123 2.76 17.89 18.45
CA LYS A 123 4.05 17.74 19.15
C LYS A 123 4.66 16.35 18.95
N GLY A 124 3.88 15.41 18.36
CA GLY A 124 4.32 14.02 18.15
C GLY A 124 4.05 13.10 19.35
N ASP A 125 3.23 13.55 20.31
CA ASP A 125 2.78 12.72 21.42
C ASP A 125 1.46 12.04 21.08
N ALA A 126 1.16 10.87 21.67
CA ALA A 126 -0.13 10.23 21.52
C ALA A 126 -1.25 11.10 22.08
N VAL A 127 -2.39 11.20 21.39
CA VAL A 127 -3.56 11.91 21.93
C VAL A 127 -4.23 11.05 23.02
N ASP A 128 -4.89 11.70 23.99
CA ASP A 128 -5.51 10.99 25.13
C ASP A 128 -6.70 10.12 24.70
N HIS A 129 -7.53 10.60 23.76
CA HIS A 129 -8.76 9.92 23.31
C HIS A 129 -8.58 9.26 21.94
N GLN A 130 -7.76 8.22 21.86
CA GLN A 130 -7.40 7.52 20.63
C GLN A 130 -8.61 7.03 19.81
N ASP A 131 -9.58 6.37 20.46
CA ASP A 131 -10.72 5.79 19.75
C ASP A 131 -11.67 6.88 19.18
N SER A 132 -11.82 7.99 19.88
CA SER A 132 -12.55 9.15 19.34
C SER A 132 -11.82 9.76 18.16
N ALA A 133 -10.52 9.97 18.29
CA ALA A 133 -9.68 10.55 17.22
C ALA A 133 -9.66 9.68 15.96
N LEU A 134 -9.68 8.34 16.09
CA LEU A 134 -9.78 7.40 14.97
C LEU A 134 -11.15 7.44 14.30
N ARG A 135 -12.24 7.50 15.05
CA ARG A 135 -13.61 7.59 14.49
C ARG A 135 -13.89 8.85 13.67
N GLU A 136 -13.16 9.94 13.95
CA GLU A 136 -13.28 11.20 13.22
C GLU A 136 -12.57 11.20 11.86
N ILE A 137 -11.78 10.16 11.56
CA ILE A 137 -11.00 10.10 10.32
C ILE A 137 -11.92 9.74 9.15
N GLU A 138 -12.00 10.65 8.17
CA GLU A 138 -12.73 10.46 6.92
C GLU A 138 -11.83 10.06 5.75
N GLY A 139 -10.52 10.24 5.89
CA GLY A 139 -9.58 9.86 4.85
C GLY A 139 -8.15 9.69 5.35
N ILE A 140 -7.41 8.85 4.64
CA ILE A 140 -6.02 8.51 4.92
C ILE A 140 -5.13 8.94 3.76
N ILE A 141 -3.97 9.48 4.09
CA ILE A 141 -2.92 9.86 3.15
C ILE A 141 -1.72 8.95 3.37
N LEU A 142 -1.30 8.25 2.32
CA LEU A 142 -0.07 7.47 2.30
C LEU A 142 0.95 8.14 1.38
N LEU A 143 2.20 8.19 1.82
CA LEU A 143 3.32 8.68 1.03
C LEU A 143 4.10 7.47 0.51
N ASP A 144 4.06 7.26 -0.81
CA ASP A 144 4.74 6.14 -1.46
C ASP A 144 6.08 6.58 -2.05
N GLY A 145 7.13 5.94 -1.55
CA GLY A 145 8.51 6.22 -1.92
C GLY A 145 9.50 5.70 -0.88
N THR A 146 10.79 5.78 -1.21
CA THR A 146 11.84 5.56 -0.20
C THR A 146 11.74 6.59 0.92
N TRP A 147 12.43 6.38 2.03
CA TRP A 147 12.43 7.34 3.16
C TRP A 147 12.77 8.77 2.75
N SER A 148 13.79 8.96 1.90
CA SER A 148 14.18 10.28 1.40
C SER A 148 13.11 10.89 0.52
N GLN A 149 12.49 10.10 -0.36
CA GLN A 149 11.40 10.52 -1.23
C GLN A 149 10.14 10.90 -0.45
N ALA A 150 9.74 10.08 0.51
CA ALA A 150 8.59 10.35 1.36
C ALA A 150 8.81 11.61 2.23
N LYS A 151 10.02 11.84 2.75
CA LYS A 151 10.40 13.11 3.39
C LYS A 151 10.31 14.29 2.42
N ALA A 152 10.76 14.14 1.19
CA ALA A 152 10.67 15.20 0.18
C ALA A 152 9.20 15.55 -0.12
N LEU A 153 8.32 14.56 -0.25
CA LEU A 153 6.87 14.77 -0.37
C LEU A 153 6.30 15.51 0.83
N TRP A 154 6.68 15.12 2.04
CA TRP A 154 6.25 15.80 3.27
C TRP A 154 6.64 17.27 3.29
N TRP A 155 7.92 17.59 3.06
CA TRP A 155 8.45 18.96 3.13
C TRP A 155 7.90 19.89 2.03
N ARG A 156 7.58 19.34 0.87
CA ARG A 156 7.05 20.11 -0.26
C ARG A 156 5.55 20.39 -0.17
N ASN A 157 4.85 19.79 0.79
CA ASN A 157 3.39 19.85 0.92
C ASN A 157 2.98 20.31 2.33
N ALA A 158 3.27 21.57 2.66
CA ALA A 158 3.04 22.16 3.98
C ALA A 158 1.58 22.03 4.47
N TRP A 159 0.59 21.88 3.57
CA TRP A 159 -0.80 21.64 3.93
C TRP A 159 -0.99 20.36 4.74
N MET A 160 -0.09 19.37 4.62
CA MET A 160 -0.11 18.13 5.40
C MET A 160 0.01 18.38 6.91
N LEU A 161 0.62 19.48 7.33
CA LEU A 161 0.71 19.88 8.74
C LEU A 161 -0.65 20.18 9.39
N LYS A 162 -1.69 20.36 8.58
CA LYS A 162 -3.06 20.57 9.05
C LYS A 162 -3.79 19.25 9.31
N CYS A 163 -3.30 18.13 8.75
CA CYS A 163 -3.87 16.79 8.95
C CYS A 163 -3.49 16.21 10.31
N LYS A 164 -4.29 15.26 10.79
CA LYS A 164 -3.87 14.36 11.88
C LYS A 164 -2.66 13.54 11.44
N ARG A 165 -1.88 13.09 12.39
CA ARG A 165 -0.76 12.17 12.14
C ARG A 165 -1.10 10.83 12.76
N VAL A 166 -0.87 9.76 12.04
CA VAL A 166 -1.00 8.40 12.58
C VAL A 166 0.31 7.66 12.41
N VAL A 167 0.60 6.79 13.35
CA VAL A 167 1.72 5.83 13.26
C VAL A 167 1.18 4.43 13.40
N LEU A 168 1.85 3.50 12.73
CA LEU A 168 1.58 2.08 12.81
C LEU A 168 2.63 1.41 13.70
N GLY A 169 2.16 0.49 14.52
CA GLY A 169 2.99 -0.43 15.28
C GLY A 169 2.87 -1.84 14.71
N PRO A 170 3.52 -2.15 13.59
CA PRO A 170 3.40 -3.47 12.97
C PRO A 170 3.97 -4.53 13.88
N LYS A 171 3.19 -5.59 14.13
CA LYS A 171 3.63 -6.75 14.93
C LYS A 171 4.53 -7.70 14.13
N ARG A 172 4.61 -7.53 12.81
CA ARG A 172 5.35 -8.40 11.89
C ARG A 172 6.17 -7.58 10.89
N PRO A 173 7.35 -8.06 10.49
CA PRO A 173 8.13 -7.43 9.42
C PRO A 173 7.36 -7.51 8.09
N SER A 174 7.70 -6.59 7.17
CA SER A 174 7.08 -6.57 5.84
C SER A 174 7.28 -7.89 5.08
N ARG A 175 6.26 -8.27 4.31
CA ARG A 175 6.25 -9.43 3.42
C ARG A 175 7.25 -9.37 2.27
N TYR A 176 7.83 -8.20 1.98
CA TYR A 176 8.94 -8.12 1.00
C TYR A 176 10.10 -9.05 1.37
N GLY A 177 10.36 -9.27 2.65
CA GLY A 177 11.46 -10.11 3.11
C GLY A 177 12.78 -9.68 2.48
N LYS A 178 13.45 -10.61 1.77
CA LYS A 178 14.72 -10.35 1.07
C LYS A 178 14.58 -9.71 -0.32
N LEU A 179 13.37 -9.65 -0.88
CA LEU A 179 13.13 -9.16 -2.25
C LEU A 179 13.31 -7.64 -2.37
N ARG A 180 13.01 -6.89 -1.31
CA ARG A 180 13.27 -5.47 -1.22
C ARG A 180 13.92 -5.16 0.13
N ARG A 181 15.14 -4.64 0.10
CA ARG A 181 15.83 -4.18 1.30
C ARG A 181 15.24 -2.84 1.72
N GLU A 182 14.44 -2.84 2.77
CA GLU A 182 14.04 -1.60 3.41
C GLU A 182 15.16 -1.13 4.35
N PRO A 183 15.47 0.19 4.40
CA PRO A 183 16.50 0.74 5.28
C PRO A 183 16.20 0.56 6.77
N ARG A 184 14.94 0.28 7.11
CA ARG A 184 14.46 0.04 8.47
C ARG A 184 13.67 -1.27 8.51
N ASN A 185 13.86 -2.02 9.59
CA ASN A 185 13.18 -3.31 9.80
C ASN A 185 11.66 -3.18 10.03
N ASP A 186 11.18 -1.96 10.30
CA ASP A 186 9.77 -1.61 10.52
C ASP A 186 9.11 -0.97 9.30
N GLY A 187 9.79 -0.93 8.15
CA GLY A 187 9.26 -0.41 6.90
C GLY A 187 8.18 -1.34 6.32
N LEU A 188 6.94 -0.84 6.19
CA LEU A 188 5.85 -1.52 5.49
C LEU A 188 5.76 -1.06 4.05
N SER A 189 5.31 -1.96 3.16
CA SER A 189 4.86 -1.56 1.83
C SER A 189 3.58 -0.73 1.91
N THR A 190 3.30 0.06 0.86
CA THR A 190 2.08 0.87 0.79
C THR A 190 0.81 0.03 0.92
N ILE A 191 0.79 -1.18 0.35
CA ILE A 191 -0.34 -2.10 0.45
C ILE A 191 -0.52 -2.65 1.87
N GLU A 192 0.56 -2.97 2.59
CA GLU A 192 0.49 -3.43 3.98
C GLU A 192 0.02 -2.32 4.91
N ALA A 193 0.54 -1.10 4.72
CA ALA A 193 0.12 0.06 5.50
C ALA A 193 -1.37 0.39 5.27
N ALA A 194 -1.84 0.35 4.01
CA ALA A 194 -3.25 0.53 3.68
C ALA A 194 -4.11 -0.57 4.30
N ALA A 195 -3.67 -1.83 4.22
CA ALA A 195 -4.38 -2.97 4.78
C ALA A 195 -4.64 -2.80 6.28
N MET A 196 -3.59 -2.51 7.06
CA MET A 196 -3.72 -2.29 8.51
C MET A 196 -4.61 -1.10 8.85
N LEU A 197 -4.39 0.06 8.19
CA LEU A 197 -5.13 1.28 8.48
C LEU A 197 -6.61 1.14 8.15
N LEU A 198 -6.93 0.72 6.92
CA LEU A 198 -8.32 0.68 6.46
C LEU A 198 -9.09 -0.47 7.09
N ALA A 199 -8.50 -1.65 7.32
CA ALA A 199 -9.17 -2.72 8.06
C ALA A 199 -9.59 -2.27 9.46
N ARG A 200 -8.74 -1.50 10.14
CA ARG A 200 -9.04 -0.97 11.48
C ARG A 200 -10.09 0.14 11.46
N LEU A 201 -9.96 1.12 10.54
CA LEU A 201 -10.85 2.27 10.46
C LEU A 201 -12.25 1.91 9.94
N GLU A 202 -12.34 0.97 9.02
CA GLU A 202 -13.60 0.46 8.46
C GLU A 202 -14.25 -0.63 9.32
N HIS A 203 -13.53 -1.15 10.33
CA HIS A 203 -13.94 -2.36 11.08
C HIS A 203 -14.19 -3.57 10.16
N LYS A 204 -13.39 -3.73 9.10
CA LYS A 204 -13.50 -4.77 8.07
C LYS A 204 -12.18 -5.54 7.95
N PRO A 205 -11.95 -6.61 8.73
CA PRO A 205 -10.70 -7.40 8.68
C PRO A 205 -10.46 -8.05 7.31
N GLU A 206 -11.51 -8.26 6.51
CA GLU A 206 -11.43 -8.78 5.14
C GLU A 206 -10.60 -7.88 4.21
N ILE A 207 -10.49 -6.58 4.51
CA ILE A 207 -9.62 -5.65 3.77
C ILE A 207 -8.17 -6.11 3.86
N GLU A 208 -7.70 -6.42 5.07
CA GLU A 208 -6.33 -6.88 5.28
C GLU A 208 -6.07 -8.19 4.53
N THR A 209 -7.00 -9.13 4.59
CA THR A 209 -6.92 -10.40 3.88
C THR A 209 -6.82 -10.22 2.37
N ALA A 210 -7.67 -9.39 1.79
CA ALA A 210 -7.72 -9.15 0.34
C ALA A 210 -6.44 -8.47 -0.19
N LEU A 211 -5.94 -7.45 0.52
CA LEU A 211 -4.73 -6.74 0.13
C LEU A 211 -3.49 -7.64 0.26
N HIS A 212 -3.39 -8.38 1.36
CA HIS A 212 -2.28 -9.31 1.57
C HIS A 212 -2.26 -10.42 0.52
N ALA A 213 -3.41 -11.00 0.18
CA ALA A 213 -3.50 -12.01 -0.88
C ALA A 213 -3.03 -11.49 -2.24
N SER A 214 -3.37 -10.25 -2.60
CA SER A 214 -2.88 -9.62 -3.83
C SER A 214 -1.39 -9.33 -3.79
N PHE A 215 -0.87 -8.94 -2.63
CA PHE A 215 0.55 -8.69 -2.46
C PHE A 215 1.36 -9.99 -2.54
N GLU A 216 0.92 -11.05 -1.90
CA GLU A 216 1.56 -12.37 -1.96
C GLU A 216 1.59 -12.92 -3.40
N ARG A 217 0.49 -12.78 -4.15
CA ARG A 217 0.47 -13.14 -5.58
C ARG A 217 1.47 -12.34 -6.41
N LEU A 218 1.61 -11.03 -6.14
CA LEU A 218 2.62 -10.20 -6.82
C LEU A 218 4.04 -10.70 -6.51
N LEU A 219 4.34 -11.00 -5.25
CA LEU A 219 5.65 -11.50 -4.84
C LEU A 219 5.96 -12.87 -5.45
N ALA A 220 4.97 -13.77 -5.50
CA ALA A 220 5.11 -15.08 -6.13
C ALA A 220 5.43 -14.94 -7.63
N ARG A 221 4.64 -14.17 -8.39
CA ARG A 221 4.89 -13.90 -9.81
C ARG A 221 6.27 -13.26 -10.07
N TYR A 222 6.67 -12.33 -9.19
CA TYR A 222 8.00 -11.73 -9.30
C TYR A 222 9.13 -12.74 -9.07
N GLY A 223 8.96 -13.67 -8.13
CA GLY A 223 9.91 -14.77 -7.89
C GLY A 223 10.03 -15.72 -9.10
N GLU A 224 8.91 -15.98 -9.78
CA GLU A 224 8.87 -16.83 -10.99
C GLU A 224 9.54 -16.15 -12.19
N THR A 225 9.32 -14.85 -12.39
CA THR A 225 9.86 -14.08 -13.52
C THR A 225 11.35 -13.73 -13.37
N ARG A 226 11.84 -13.67 -12.14
CA ARG A 226 13.25 -13.40 -11.81
C ARG A 226 13.76 -14.45 -10.84
N PRO A 227 14.00 -15.69 -11.28
CA PRO A 227 14.60 -16.71 -10.43
C PRO A 227 15.90 -16.15 -9.87
N ILE A 228 16.06 -16.23 -8.54
CA ILE A 228 17.23 -15.72 -7.80
C ILE A 228 18.45 -16.36 -8.47
N SER A 229 19.25 -15.57 -9.20
CA SER A 229 20.50 -16.06 -9.79
C SER A 229 21.37 -16.62 -8.64
N GLU A 230 22.05 -17.73 -8.88
CA GLU A 230 22.92 -18.39 -7.88
C GLU A 230 23.97 -17.43 -7.26
N ALA A 231 24.25 -16.31 -7.93
CA ALA A 231 25.14 -15.25 -7.45
C ALA A 231 24.64 -14.56 -6.15
N MET A 232 23.33 -14.59 -5.86
CA MET A 232 22.76 -14.03 -4.61
C MET A 232 22.79 -15.05 -3.45
N ARG A 233 23.04 -16.31 -3.69
CA ARG A 233 23.17 -17.36 -2.67
C ARG A 233 24.54 -17.40 -1.98
N ARG A 234 25.51 -16.66 -2.50
CA ARG A 234 26.92 -16.64 -2.00
C ARG A 234 27.34 -15.38 -1.26
N ARG A 235 26.41 -14.58 -0.76
CA ARG A 235 26.74 -13.42 0.10
C ARG A 235 26.01 -13.46 1.43
#